data_beb2dc5e77602d5f1ec53f5ec244c291
#
_entry.id   beb2dc5e77602d5f1ec53f5ec244c291
#
_cell.length_a   1.000
_cell.length_b   1.000
_cell.length_c   1.000
_cell.angle_alpha   90.00
_cell.angle_beta   90.00
_cell.angle_gamma   90.00
#
_symmetry.space_group_name_H-M   'P 1'
#
loop_
_entity.id
_entity.type
_entity.pdbx_description
1 polymer ?
#
loop_
_entity_poly.entity_id
_entity_poly.type
_entity_poly.pdbx_seq_one_letter_code
_entity_poly.pdbx_strand_id
1 'polypeptide(L)'
;IRDCLLSRGLGDVYKRQYEGYAPGGVAVIVDTITDNRNRTASDVRHCFAKNGGNLGTTGSVSFMFDEKGVLVVERTPGSDEEEMMMMALDAGAEDMKVDDDAYEIYTAPNDFSTVREALEKQGVTFLTAEVDKIPQNTVALPDEETIQKIQKLLEMLEDNDDVQNVYHNAELPEEEDDED
;
A
#
# COMPACT_ATOMS: atom_id res chain seq x y z
N ILE A 1 2.76 23.57 0.07
CA ILE A 1 1.86 22.40 0.14
C ILE A 1 0.49 22.89 -0.30
N ARG A 2 0.13 22.57 -1.54
CA ARG A 2 -1.20 22.92 -2.04
C ARG A 2 -2.17 21.82 -1.68
N ASP A 3 -3.13 22.12 -0.81
CA ASP A 3 -4.32 21.32 -0.66
C ASP A 3 -5.03 21.27 -2.01
N CYS A 4 -5.08 20.08 -2.64
CA CYS A 4 -5.80 19.94 -3.90
C CYS A 4 -7.30 19.94 -3.60
N LEU A 5 -7.95 21.04 -3.89
CA LEU A 5 -9.40 21.21 -3.77
C LEU A 5 -10.06 20.56 -4.98
N LEU A 6 -10.75 19.46 -4.77
CA LEU A 6 -11.66 18.87 -5.74
C LEU A 6 -13.07 19.40 -5.46
N SER A 7 -13.36 20.60 -5.95
CA SER A 7 -14.70 21.19 -5.87
C SER A 7 -15.57 20.63 -6.98
N ARG A 8 -16.56 19.82 -6.63
CA ARG A 8 -17.71 19.53 -7.47
C ARG A 8 -18.97 19.46 -6.62
N GLY A 9 -19.56 20.59 -6.30
CA GLY A 9 -21.00 20.75 -5.97
C GLY A 9 -21.51 20.12 -4.67
N LEU A 10 -20.71 19.39 -3.88
CA LEU A 10 -21.11 18.67 -2.66
C LEU A 10 -20.13 18.91 -1.49
N GLY A 11 -19.56 20.10 -1.40
CA GLY A 11 -18.58 20.43 -0.36
C GLY A 11 -17.13 20.17 -0.80
N ASP A 12 -16.20 20.79 -0.09
CA ASP A 12 -14.77 20.66 -0.36
C ASP A 12 -14.25 19.32 0.17
N VAL A 13 -13.54 18.58 -0.67
CA VAL A 13 -12.89 17.31 -0.33
C VAL A 13 -11.39 17.52 -0.29
N TYR A 14 -10.74 17.04 0.78
CA TYR A 14 -9.32 17.20 1.03
C TYR A 14 -8.61 15.85 1.02
N LYS A 15 -7.48 15.79 0.30
CA LYS A 15 -6.53 14.67 0.40
C LYS A 15 -5.50 14.99 1.46
N ARG A 16 -5.28 14.06 2.37
CA ARG A 16 -4.25 14.17 3.39
C ARG A 16 -3.57 12.83 3.63
N GLN A 17 -2.25 12.93 3.87
CA GLN A 17 -1.43 11.80 4.28
C GLN A 17 -1.03 11.98 5.74
N TYR A 18 -1.25 10.94 6.53
CA TYR A 18 -0.80 10.87 7.91
C TYR A 18 0.32 9.86 8.02
N GLU A 19 1.30 10.15 8.86
CA GLU A 19 2.47 9.32 9.06
C GLU A 19 2.69 9.10 10.55
N GLY A 20 2.99 7.88 10.93
CA GLY A 20 3.18 7.54 12.33
C GLY A 20 3.90 6.23 12.54
N TYR A 21 4.08 5.89 13.81
CA TYR A 21 4.68 4.64 14.23
C TYR A 21 3.67 3.77 14.97
N ALA A 22 3.62 2.50 14.61
CA ALA A 22 2.91 1.46 15.32
C ALA A 22 3.84 0.79 16.36
N PRO A 23 3.32 -0.03 17.29
CA PRO A 23 4.13 -0.79 18.22
C PRO A 23 5.24 -1.60 17.52
N GLY A 24 6.40 -1.69 18.14
CA GLY A 24 7.55 -2.39 17.56
C GLY A 24 8.39 -1.56 16.58
N GLY A 25 8.12 -0.26 16.45
CA GLY A 25 8.83 0.63 15.53
C GLY A 25 8.39 0.54 14.08
N VAL A 26 7.23 -0.02 13.83
CA VAL A 26 6.65 -0.13 12.49
C VAL A 26 6.22 1.23 11.98
N ALA A 27 6.71 1.60 10.80
CA ALA A 27 6.29 2.81 10.11
C ALA A 27 4.94 2.58 9.39
N VAL A 28 4.02 3.53 9.54
CA VAL A 28 2.68 3.47 8.93
C VAL A 28 2.38 4.77 8.22
N ILE A 29 1.91 4.67 6.98
CA ILE A 29 1.41 5.79 6.18
C ILE A 29 -0.08 5.57 5.92
N VAL A 30 -0.89 6.60 6.14
CA VAL A 30 -2.34 6.58 5.93
C VAL A 30 -2.72 7.67 4.94
N ASP A 31 -3.21 7.29 3.79
CA ASP A 31 -3.77 8.20 2.81
C ASP A 31 -5.26 8.37 3.04
N THR A 32 -5.72 9.61 3.14
CA THR A 32 -7.12 9.93 3.41
C THR A 32 -7.71 10.90 2.40
N ILE A 33 -9.02 10.78 2.18
CA ILE A 33 -9.84 11.76 1.48
C ILE A 33 -11.02 12.09 2.39
N THR A 34 -11.16 13.36 2.76
CA THR A 34 -12.17 13.77 3.72
C THR A 34 -12.77 15.13 3.41
N ASP A 35 -14.03 15.32 3.77
CA ASP A 35 -14.72 16.60 3.81
C ASP A 35 -14.54 17.35 5.15
N ASN A 36 -13.97 16.66 6.16
CA ASN A 36 -13.72 17.23 7.49
C ASN A 36 -12.35 16.80 8.04
N ARG A 37 -11.35 17.65 7.80
CA ARG A 37 -9.95 17.41 8.21
C ARG A 37 -9.77 17.23 9.71
N ASN A 38 -10.52 17.95 10.54
CA ASN A 38 -10.41 17.87 12.00
C ASN A 38 -10.93 16.53 12.52
N ARG A 39 -12.03 16.03 11.99
CA ARG A 39 -12.57 14.72 12.31
C ARG A 39 -11.58 13.63 11.95
N THR A 40 -11.10 13.60 10.72
CA THR A 40 -10.16 12.60 10.22
C THR A 40 -8.87 12.59 11.02
N ALA A 41 -8.28 13.77 11.30
CA ALA A 41 -7.06 13.86 12.12
C ALA A 41 -7.27 13.30 13.52
N SER A 42 -8.42 13.57 14.14
CA SER A 42 -8.79 13.06 15.45
C SER A 42 -8.98 11.53 15.44
N ASP A 43 -9.66 11.02 14.43
CA ASP A 43 -9.94 9.58 14.29
C ASP A 43 -8.66 8.79 14.05
N VAL A 44 -7.80 9.26 13.15
CA VAL A 44 -6.49 8.61 12.87
C VAL A 44 -5.60 8.63 14.11
N ARG A 45 -5.52 9.77 14.80
CA ARG A 45 -4.76 9.87 16.06
C ARG A 45 -5.28 8.93 17.13
N HIS A 46 -6.60 8.79 17.24
CA HIS A 46 -7.22 7.87 18.17
C HIS A 46 -6.89 6.40 17.85
N CYS A 47 -6.92 6.01 16.57
CA CYS A 47 -6.54 4.66 16.15
C CYS A 47 -5.11 4.32 16.57
N PHE A 48 -4.16 5.22 16.33
CA PHE A 48 -2.77 5.03 16.76
C PHE A 48 -2.63 4.95 18.28
N ALA A 49 -3.20 5.90 19.01
CA ALA A 49 -3.10 5.96 20.45
C ALA A 49 -3.71 4.74 21.16
N LYS A 50 -4.86 4.27 20.69
CA LYS A 50 -5.56 3.10 21.25
C LYS A 50 -4.75 1.81 21.12
N ASN A 51 -3.94 1.69 20.08
CA ASN A 51 -3.16 0.49 19.78
C ASN A 51 -1.67 0.63 20.15
N GLY A 52 -1.32 1.63 20.94
CA GLY A 52 0.04 1.82 21.46
C GLY A 52 1.03 2.45 20.48
N GLY A 53 0.51 3.01 19.37
CA GLY A 53 1.30 3.77 18.41
C GLY A 53 1.27 5.28 18.64
N ASN A 54 1.98 6.01 17.81
CA ASN A 54 2.03 7.48 17.85
C ASN A 54 1.94 8.05 16.45
N LEU A 55 1.07 9.04 16.27
CA LEU A 55 1.03 9.83 15.04
C LEU A 55 2.18 10.84 15.05
N GLY A 56 2.98 10.83 13.98
CA GLY A 56 4.10 11.75 13.78
C GLY A 56 3.74 12.96 12.91
N THR A 57 4.76 13.72 12.58
CA THR A 57 4.64 14.84 11.63
C THR A 57 4.80 14.35 10.19
N THR A 58 4.33 15.15 9.22
CA THR A 58 4.53 14.87 7.80
C THR A 58 6.01 14.72 7.47
N GLY A 59 6.38 13.65 6.77
CA GLY A 59 7.75 13.32 6.42
C GLY A 59 8.51 12.48 7.45
N SER A 60 7.87 12.12 8.58
CA SER A 60 8.53 11.35 9.65
C SER A 60 8.87 9.90 9.26
N VAL A 61 8.09 9.29 8.37
CA VAL A 61 8.27 7.90 7.93
C VAL A 61 8.25 7.71 6.41
N SER A 62 7.81 8.69 5.64
CA SER A 62 7.67 8.58 4.18
C SER A 62 8.99 8.30 3.45
N PHE A 63 10.12 8.71 4.02
CA PHE A 63 11.45 8.40 3.47
C PHE A 63 11.82 6.91 3.52
N MET A 64 11.11 6.11 4.32
CA MET A 64 11.30 4.65 4.43
C MET A 64 10.56 3.88 3.32
N PHE A 65 9.76 4.56 2.51
CA PHE A 65 8.97 3.98 1.44
C PHE A 65 9.36 4.58 0.09
N ASP A 66 9.40 3.72 -0.92
CA ASP A 66 9.55 4.13 -2.32
C ASP A 66 8.21 4.00 -3.03
N GLU A 67 7.85 4.99 -3.82
CA GLU A 67 6.71 4.86 -4.74
C GLU A 67 7.11 4.00 -5.93
N LYS A 68 6.35 2.93 -6.16
CA LYS A 68 6.53 2.04 -7.32
C LYS A 68 5.20 1.67 -7.93
N GLY A 69 5.18 1.51 -9.25
CA GLY A 69 4.08 0.86 -9.93
C GLY A 69 4.10 -0.64 -9.62
N VAL A 70 2.98 -1.18 -9.20
CA VAL A 70 2.79 -2.60 -8.91
C VAL A 70 1.73 -3.17 -9.83
N LEU A 71 2.10 -4.16 -10.60
CA LEU A 71 1.21 -4.89 -11.50
C LEU A 71 1.18 -6.35 -11.05
N VAL A 72 0.02 -6.81 -10.62
CA VAL A 72 -0.17 -8.20 -10.17
C VAL A 72 -0.86 -8.99 -11.28
N VAL A 73 -0.20 -10.05 -11.72
CA VAL A 73 -0.69 -10.96 -12.77
C VAL A 73 -0.92 -12.34 -12.17
N GLU A 74 -2.08 -12.93 -12.45
CA GLU A 74 -2.39 -14.29 -12.01
C GLU A 74 -1.42 -15.30 -12.63
N ARG A 75 -0.85 -16.15 -11.81
CA ARG A 75 -0.02 -17.27 -12.23
C ARG A 75 -0.91 -18.50 -12.48
N THR A 76 -1.05 -18.84 -13.75
CA THR A 76 -1.83 -20.02 -14.12
C THR A 76 -0.95 -21.26 -14.24
N PRO A 77 -1.49 -22.48 -14.01
CA PRO A 77 -0.75 -23.71 -14.27
C PRO A 77 -0.29 -23.76 -15.74
N GLY A 78 1.02 -23.90 -15.95
CA GLY A 78 1.63 -23.90 -17.28
C GLY A 78 2.10 -22.53 -17.78
N SER A 79 1.97 -21.47 -16.99
CA SER A 79 2.64 -20.21 -17.28
C SER A 79 4.15 -20.34 -17.14
N ASP A 80 4.90 -19.74 -18.07
CA ASP A 80 6.34 -19.72 -18.07
C ASP A 80 6.86 -18.46 -17.36
N GLU A 81 7.53 -18.67 -16.24
CA GLU A 81 8.11 -17.61 -15.42
C GLU A 81 9.18 -16.81 -16.18
N GLU A 82 10.03 -17.50 -16.95
CA GLU A 82 11.08 -16.87 -17.76
C GLU A 82 10.48 -15.99 -18.86
N GLU A 83 9.43 -16.48 -19.51
CA GLU A 83 8.71 -15.73 -20.53
C GLU A 83 8.05 -14.47 -19.94
N MET A 84 7.38 -14.59 -18.79
CA MET A 84 6.78 -13.46 -18.10
C MET A 84 7.82 -12.42 -17.67
N MET A 85 8.96 -12.87 -17.14
CA MET A 85 10.06 -11.97 -16.77
C MET A 85 10.62 -11.23 -17.98
N MET A 86 10.84 -11.91 -19.09
CA MET A 86 11.30 -11.28 -20.33
C MET A 86 10.30 -10.25 -20.83
N MET A 87 9.02 -10.57 -20.84
CA MET A 87 7.95 -9.64 -21.24
C MET A 87 7.91 -8.40 -20.34
N ALA A 88 8.03 -8.60 -19.03
CA ALA A 88 8.04 -7.50 -18.06
C ALA A 88 9.26 -6.58 -18.27
N LEU A 89 10.45 -7.13 -18.41
CA LEU A 89 11.68 -6.36 -18.63
C LEU A 89 11.67 -5.63 -19.97
N ASP A 90 11.20 -6.27 -21.02
CA ASP A 90 11.06 -5.65 -22.37
C ASP A 90 10.04 -4.50 -22.35
N ALA A 91 9.02 -4.59 -21.52
CA ALA A 91 8.04 -3.53 -21.31
C ALA A 91 8.59 -2.34 -20.51
N GLY A 92 9.70 -2.50 -19.80
CA GLY A 92 10.35 -1.46 -19.00
C GLY A 92 10.19 -1.61 -17.49
N ALA A 93 9.79 -2.79 -17.01
CA ALA A 93 9.73 -3.08 -15.58
C ALA A 93 11.13 -3.11 -14.95
N GLU A 94 11.21 -2.75 -13.68
CA GLU A 94 12.47 -2.76 -12.91
C GLU A 94 12.76 -4.13 -12.30
N ASP A 95 11.73 -4.82 -11.84
CA ASP A 95 11.84 -6.10 -11.13
C ASP A 95 10.54 -6.90 -11.22
N MET A 96 10.61 -8.18 -10.91
CA MET A 96 9.47 -9.07 -10.79
C MET A 96 9.69 -10.05 -9.64
N LYS A 97 8.71 -10.18 -8.78
CA LYS A 97 8.64 -11.25 -7.79
C LYS A 97 7.68 -12.34 -8.26
N VAL A 98 7.98 -13.55 -7.86
CA VAL A 98 7.19 -14.74 -8.20
C VAL A 98 6.66 -15.34 -6.90
N ASP A 99 5.35 -15.35 -6.77
CA ASP A 99 4.63 -16.03 -5.71
C ASP A 99 4.00 -17.33 -6.23
N ASP A 100 3.38 -18.08 -5.36
CA ASP A 100 2.79 -19.38 -5.72
C ASP A 100 1.67 -19.25 -6.74
N ASP A 101 0.89 -18.18 -6.65
CA ASP A 101 -0.32 -17.94 -7.44
C ASP A 101 -0.28 -16.64 -8.28
N ALA A 102 0.76 -15.83 -8.12
CA ALA A 102 0.85 -14.54 -8.80
C ALA A 102 2.28 -14.14 -9.18
N TYR A 103 2.37 -13.22 -10.14
CA TYR A 103 3.57 -12.45 -10.44
C TYR A 103 3.35 -11.00 -10.04
N GLU A 104 4.26 -10.44 -9.25
CA GLU A 104 4.27 -9.02 -8.92
C GLU A 104 5.34 -8.31 -9.73
N ILE A 105 4.92 -7.43 -10.63
CA ILE A 105 5.80 -6.68 -11.52
C ILE A 105 5.95 -5.25 -10.96
N TYR A 106 7.19 -4.83 -10.75
CA TYR A 106 7.51 -3.52 -10.20
C TYR A 106 8.07 -2.59 -11.26
N THR A 107 7.58 -1.35 -11.28
CA THR A 107 8.01 -0.30 -12.21
C THR A 107 8.33 0.99 -11.47
N ALA A 108 9.09 1.89 -12.11
CA ALA A 108 9.13 3.27 -11.66
C ALA A 108 7.73 3.91 -11.76
N PRO A 109 7.36 4.83 -10.85
CA PRO A 109 6.03 5.47 -10.88
C PRO A 109 5.70 6.15 -12.21
N ASN A 110 6.70 6.75 -12.83
CA ASN A 110 6.55 7.44 -14.12
C ASN A 110 6.40 6.49 -15.30
N ASP A 111 6.89 5.27 -15.18
CA ASP A 111 6.86 4.25 -16.24
C ASP A 111 5.66 3.29 -16.10
N PHE A 112 4.90 3.40 -15.03
CA PHE A 112 3.77 2.52 -14.72
C PHE A 112 2.77 2.40 -15.87
N SER A 113 2.31 3.51 -16.40
CA SER A 113 1.35 3.52 -17.51
C SER A 113 1.93 2.90 -18.77
N THR A 114 3.19 3.17 -19.09
CA THR A 114 3.88 2.63 -20.27
C THR A 114 4.04 1.12 -20.18
N VAL A 115 4.46 0.60 -19.03
CA VAL A 115 4.63 -0.83 -18.78
C VAL A 115 3.29 -1.54 -18.80
N ARG A 116 2.28 -0.97 -18.15
CA ARG A 116 0.92 -1.50 -18.15
C ARG A 116 0.37 -1.66 -19.56
N GLU A 117 0.43 -0.59 -20.35
CA GLU A 117 -0.07 -0.62 -21.73
C GLU A 117 0.69 -1.60 -22.62
N ALA A 118 2.01 -1.70 -22.46
CA ALA A 118 2.84 -2.63 -23.21
C ALA A 118 2.49 -4.09 -22.92
N LEU A 119 2.24 -4.44 -21.64
CA LEU A 119 1.81 -5.78 -21.24
C LEU A 119 0.37 -6.09 -21.66
N GLU A 120 -0.54 -5.13 -21.57
CA GLU A 120 -1.91 -5.28 -22.04
C GLU A 120 -1.97 -5.59 -23.56
N LYS A 121 -1.11 -4.94 -24.36
CA LYS A 121 -0.99 -5.22 -25.81
C LYS A 121 -0.48 -6.63 -26.10
N GLN A 122 0.25 -7.24 -25.19
CA GLN A 122 0.71 -8.62 -25.28
C GLN A 122 -0.31 -9.63 -24.75
N GLY A 123 -1.47 -9.17 -24.31
CA GLY A 123 -2.55 -10.02 -23.84
C GLY A 123 -2.51 -10.35 -22.35
N VAL A 124 -1.67 -9.66 -21.58
CA VAL A 124 -1.58 -9.85 -20.12
C VAL A 124 -2.76 -9.17 -19.44
N THR A 125 -3.43 -9.90 -18.55
CA THR A 125 -4.52 -9.39 -17.70
C THR A 125 -4.03 -9.24 -16.27
N PHE A 126 -4.32 -8.08 -15.66
CA PHE A 126 -3.89 -7.78 -14.29
C PHE A 126 -5.00 -8.05 -13.28
N LEU A 127 -4.65 -8.66 -12.16
CA LEU A 127 -5.50 -8.73 -10.96
C LEU A 127 -5.57 -7.35 -10.30
N THR A 128 -4.43 -6.70 -10.19
CA THR A 128 -4.29 -5.35 -9.63
C THR A 128 -3.24 -4.57 -10.43
N ALA A 129 -3.46 -3.28 -10.62
CA ALA A 129 -2.52 -2.38 -11.29
C ALA A 129 -2.63 -0.99 -10.66
N GLU A 130 -1.67 -0.63 -9.81
CA GLU A 130 -1.67 0.64 -9.09
C GLU A 130 -0.25 1.09 -8.73
N VAL A 131 -0.11 2.36 -8.37
CA VAL A 131 1.13 2.90 -7.82
C VAL A 131 1.04 2.82 -6.30
N ASP A 132 1.94 2.07 -5.71
CA ASP A 132 2.00 1.83 -4.27
C ASP A 132 3.28 2.37 -3.63
N LYS A 133 3.24 2.49 -2.31
CA LYS A 133 4.41 2.81 -1.48
C LYS A 133 4.99 1.51 -0.93
N ILE A 134 6.17 1.16 -1.40
CA ILE A 134 6.86 -0.08 -1.02
C ILE A 134 7.92 0.24 0.04
N PRO A 135 7.91 -0.42 1.19
CA PRO A 135 8.93 -0.20 2.21
C PRO A 135 10.30 -0.67 1.72
N GLN A 136 11.32 0.15 1.99
CA GLN A 136 12.71 -0.20 1.68
C GLN A 136 13.21 -1.35 2.53
N ASN A 137 12.76 -1.40 3.78
CA ASN A 137 13.06 -2.47 4.73
C ASN A 137 11.81 -2.85 5.50
N THR A 138 11.67 -4.12 5.81
CA THR A 138 10.59 -4.64 6.64
C THR A 138 11.05 -4.78 8.10
N VAL A 139 10.09 -4.75 9.02
CA VAL A 139 10.32 -4.91 10.46
C VAL A 139 9.70 -6.24 10.90
N ALA A 140 10.55 -7.16 11.34
CA ALA A 140 10.08 -8.40 11.96
C ALA A 140 9.55 -8.11 13.38
N LEU A 141 8.39 -8.67 13.69
CA LEU A 141 7.74 -8.46 14.98
C LEU A 141 8.14 -9.56 15.97
N PRO A 142 8.56 -9.19 17.20
CA PRO A 142 9.16 -10.14 18.13
C PRO A 142 8.14 -11.02 18.86
N ASP A 143 6.89 -10.59 18.94
CA ASP A 143 5.86 -11.26 19.74
C ASP A 143 4.46 -11.13 19.10
N GLU A 144 3.60 -12.09 19.45
CA GLU A 144 2.22 -12.16 18.98
C GLU A 144 1.37 -10.99 19.48
N GLU A 145 1.62 -10.49 20.67
CA GLU A 145 0.90 -9.34 21.22
C GLU A 145 1.09 -8.09 20.36
N THR A 146 2.32 -7.83 19.94
CA THR A 146 2.64 -6.70 19.02
C THR A 146 1.99 -6.89 17.67
N ILE A 147 2.01 -8.10 17.12
CA ILE A 147 1.34 -8.44 15.86
C ILE A 147 -0.17 -8.14 15.95
N GLN A 148 -0.83 -8.59 17.00
CA GLN A 148 -2.27 -8.36 17.21
C GLN A 148 -2.60 -6.87 17.35
N LYS A 149 -1.78 -6.08 18.03
CA LYS A 149 -1.96 -4.64 18.15
C LYS A 149 -1.86 -3.93 16.80
N ILE A 150 -0.91 -4.35 15.97
CA ILE A 150 -0.72 -3.78 14.63
C ILE A 150 -1.88 -4.18 13.72
N GLN A 151 -2.28 -5.44 13.70
CA GLN A 151 -3.43 -5.91 12.92
C GLN A 151 -4.70 -5.14 13.30
N LYS A 152 -4.93 -4.94 14.59
CA LYS A 152 -6.07 -4.16 15.08
C LYS A 152 -6.00 -2.69 14.70
N LEU A 153 -4.80 -2.09 14.71
CA LEU A 153 -4.59 -0.73 14.23
C LEU A 153 -4.94 -0.60 12.75
N LEU A 154 -4.45 -1.53 11.91
CA LEU A 154 -4.71 -1.54 10.48
C LEU A 154 -6.21 -1.72 10.21
N GLU A 155 -6.86 -2.66 10.88
CA GLU A 155 -8.31 -2.88 10.79
C GLU A 155 -9.11 -1.63 11.14
N MET A 156 -8.78 -0.96 12.25
CA MET A 156 -9.44 0.28 12.65
C MET A 156 -9.24 1.42 11.65
N LEU A 157 -8.06 1.51 11.03
CA LEU A 157 -7.80 2.51 9.99
C LEU A 157 -8.57 2.19 8.72
N GLU A 158 -8.60 0.95 8.28
CA GLU A 158 -9.32 0.51 7.08
C GLU A 158 -10.84 0.64 7.23
N ASP A 159 -11.37 0.47 8.42
CA ASP A 159 -12.81 0.67 8.74
C ASP A 159 -13.23 2.14 8.69
N ASN A 160 -12.30 3.07 8.69
CA ASN A 160 -12.60 4.48 8.61
C ASN A 160 -12.93 4.88 7.16
N ASP A 161 -14.11 5.46 6.94
CA ASP A 161 -14.60 5.83 5.61
C ASP A 161 -13.72 6.87 4.90
N ASP A 162 -12.97 7.68 5.65
CA ASP A 162 -12.08 8.71 5.11
C ASP A 162 -10.71 8.13 4.67
N VAL A 163 -10.35 6.94 5.14
CA VAL A 163 -9.09 6.27 4.81
C VAL A 163 -9.21 5.56 3.46
N GLN A 164 -8.29 5.88 2.54
CA GLN A 164 -8.23 5.28 1.21
C GLN A 164 -7.22 4.14 1.13
N ASN A 165 -6.02 4.36 1.66
CA ASN A 165 -4.94 3.39 1.66
C ASN A 165 -4.15 3.45 2.96
N VAL A 166 -3.65 2.30 3.40
CA VAL A 166 -2.75 2.17 4.54
C VAL A 166 -1.52 1.40 4.09
N TYR A 167 -0.33 1.96 4.32
CA TYR A 167 0.95 1.32 4.01
C TYR A 167 1.74 1.16 5.30
N HIS A 168 2.41 0.03 5.45
CA HIS A 168 3.25 -0.28 6.60
C HIS A 168 4.46 -1.12 6.20
N ASN A 169 5.46 -1.18 7.07
CA ASN A 169 6.65 -2.00 6.87
C ASN A 169 6.76 -3.18 7.85
N ALA A 170 5.66 -3.59 8.47
CA ALA A 170 5.62 -4.77 9.32
C ALA A 170 5.60 -6.05 8.50
N GLU A 171 6.37 -7.03 8.92
CA GLU A 171 6.22 -8.42 8.48
C GLU A 171 5.09 -9.06 9.29
N LEU A 172 3.89 -9.10 8.71
CA LEU A 172 2.75 -9.78 9.31
C LEU A 172 2.70 -11.23 8.78
N PRO A 173 2.29 -12.20 9.62
CA PRO A 173 1.99 -13.54 9.13
C PRO A 173 0.85 -13.46 8.12
N GLU A 174 0.95 -14.25 7.07
CA GLU A 174 -0.15 -14.42 6.13
C GLU A 174 -1.37 -14.93 6.91
N GLU A 175 -2.52 -14.28 6.73
CA GLU A 175 -3.77 -14.82 7.26
C GLU A 175 -4.04 -16.10 6.48
N GLU A 176 -3.90 -17.25 7.14
CA GLU A 176 -4.45 -18.48 6.61
C GLU A 176 -5.97 -18.27 6.56
N ASP A 177 -6.50 -18.10 5.36
CA ASP A 177 -7.94 -18.14 5.13
C ASP A 177 -8.42 -19.52 5.61
N ASP A 178 -8.87 -19.61 6.85
CA ASP A 178 -9.61 -20.76 7.34
C ASP A 178 -10.91 -20.87 6.52
N GLU A 179 -10.82 -21.50 5.35
CA GLU A 179 -11.99 -21.97 4.63
C GLU A 179 -12.63 -23.11 5.47
N ASP A 180 -13.63 -22.76 6.27
CA ASP A 180 -14.62 -23.70 6.79
C ASP A 180 -15.80 -23.84 5.83
#